data_002723c789b6d5ace610701dda73e7b7
#
_entry.id   002723c789b6d5ace610701dda73e7b7
#
_cell.length_a   1.000
_cell.length_b   1.000
_cell.length_c   1.000
_cell.angle_alpha   90.00
_cell.angle_beta   90.00
_cell.angle_gamma   90.00
#
_symmetry.space_group_name_H-M   'P 1'
#
loop_
_entity.id
_entity.type
_entity.pdbx_description
1 polymer ?
#
loop_
_entity_poly.entity_id
_entity_poly.type
_entity_poly.pdbx_seq_one_letter_code
_entity_poly.pdbx_strand_id
1 'polypeptide(L)'
;RVLVHRIAYLIRVRRENPRGILALVYNRHAATEIRRRLFDLIGDDARGVTISTCHGLAMRMVGASFAKRAEKVDSVDFDEIMHQAVSLLKGDGLSRDEAEAQRDTLIEGFRWILVDEYQDIGPEEYELIAAVAGRTLDDPDKRLSLFAVGDDDQNIYAFTGASVEFIRRFE
;
A
#
# COMPACT_ATOMS: atom_id res chain seq x y z
N ARG A 1 14.48 -9.09 -0.46
CA ARG A 1 15.44 -8.82 -1.57
C ARG A 1 14.75 -8.49 -2.88
N VAL A 2 13.80 -9.31 -3.33
CA VAL A 2 13.11 -9.16 -4.63
C VAL A 2 12.49 -7.77 -4.77
N LEU A 3 11.75 -7.30 -3.77
CA LEU A 3 11.08 -6.00 -3.77
C LEU A 3 12.05 -4.83 -4.02
N VAL A 4 13.17 -4.79 -3.30
CA VAL A 4 14.20 -3.74 -3.44
C VAL A 4 14.75 -3.69 -4.85
N HIS A 5 15.07 -4.85 -5.44
CA HIS A 5 15.60 -4.91 -6.81
C HIS A 5 14.53 -4.54 -7.85
N ARG A 6 13.26 -4.90 -7.59
CA ARG A 6 12.15 -4.49 -8.49
C ARG A 6 11.97 -2.97 -8.48
N ILE A 7 12.02 -2.32 -7.31
CA ILE A 7 11.95 -0.86 -7.22
C ILE A 7 13.14 -0.22 -7.94
N ALA A 8 14.35 -0.71 -7.67
CA ALA A 8 15.57 -0.21 -8.34
C ALA A 8 15.48 -0.38 -9.87
N TYR A 9 14.97 -1.50 -10.36
CA TYR A 9 14.75 -1.73 -11.79
C TYR A 9 13.75 -0.72 -12.39
N LEU A 10 12.62 -0.48 -11.72
CA LEU A 10 11.63 0.51 -12.18
C LEU A 10 12.28 1.90 -12.32
N ILE A 11 13.08 2.32 -11.35
CA ILE A 11 13.70 3.65 -11.35
C ILE A 11 14.87 3.72 -12.36
N ARG A 12 15.82 2.79 -12.27
CA ARG A 12 17.07 2.87 -13.04
C ARG A 12 16.94 2.42 -14.49
N VAL A 13 16.12 1.41 -14.75
CA VAL A 13 15.98 0.80 -16.08
C VAL A 13 14.74 1.33 -16.78
N ARG A 14 13.57 1.29 -16.11
CA ARG A 14 12.31 1.74 -16.70
C ARG A 14 12.15 3.27 -16.66
N ARG A 15 13.00 3.96 -15.92
CA ARG A 15 12.97 5.43 -15.76
C ARG A 15 11.66 5.95 -15.16
N GLU A 16 11.02 5.13 -14.34
CA GLU A 16 9.80 5.52 -13.64
C GLU A 16 10.10 6.57 -12.57
N ASN A 17 9.13 7.46 -12.36
CA ASN A 17 9.24 8.47 -11.31
C ASN A 17 9.17 7.79 -9.92
N PRO A 18 10.17 7.97 -9.04
CA PRO A 18 10.15 7.40 -7.70
C PRO A 18 8.91 7.76 -6.88
N ARG A 19 8.33 8.96 -7.08
CA ARG A 19 7.09 9.39 -6.41
C ARG A 19 5.86 8.61 -6.85
N GLY A 20 5.91 7.98 -8.01
CA GLY A 20 4.85 7.10 -8.51
C GLY A 20 4.92 5.67 -7.95
N ILE A 21 5.85 5.39 -7.03
CA ILE A 21 6.07 4.04 -6.49
C ILE A 21 5.66 3.98 -5.02
N LEU A 22 4.71 3.10 -4.72
CA LEU A 22 4.27 2.74 -3.38
C LEU A 22 4.72 1.31 -3.07
N ALA A 23 5.48 1.12 -1.99
CA ALA A 23 5.83 -0.18 -1.46
C ALA A 23 5.13 -0.40 -0.11
N LEU A 24 4.31 -1.43 -0.03
CA LEU A 24 3.61 -1.84 1.18
C LEU A 24 4.32 -3.03 1.81
N VAL A 25 4.54 -2.95 3.09
CA VAL A 25 5.29 -3.92 3.89
C VAL A 25 4.54 -4.27 5.16
N TYR A 26 4.82 -5.45 5.71
CA TYR A 26 4.10 -5.96 6.87
C TYR A 26 4.25 -5.07 8.12
N ASN A 27 5.44 -4.55 8.41
CA ASN A 27 5.67 -3.76 9.61
C ASN A 27 6.67 -2.59 9.40
N ARG A 28 6.77 -1.72 10.40
CA ARG A 28 7.65 -0.54 10.36
C ARG A 28 9.14 -0.88 10.29
N HIS A 29 9.53 -2.01 10.89
CA HIS A 29 10.92 -2.45 10.83
C HIS A 29 11.30 -2.85 9.40
N ALA A 30 10.43 -3.61 8.72
CA ALA A 30 10.60 -3.95 7.31
C ALA A 30 10.65 -2.69 6.43
N ALA A 31 9.81 -1.68 6.70
CA ALA A 31 9.85 -0.41 5.97
C ALA A 31 11.20 0.29 6.11
N THR A 32 11.77 0.33 7.30
CA THR A 32 13.07 0.95 7.56
C THR A 32 14.20 0.18 6.86
N GLU A 33 14.16 -1.15 6.92
CA GLU A 33 15.16 -2.00 6.30
C GLU A 33 15.12 -1.91 4.77
N ILE A 34 13.93 -1.88 4.16
CA ILE A 34 13.78 -1.73 2.71
C ILE A 34 14.28 -0.35 2.26
N ARG A 35 13.97 0.74 3.01
CA ARG A 35 14.51 2.07 2.72
C ARG A 35 16.03 2.08 2.72
N ARG A 36 16.63 1.52 3.77
CA ARG A 36 18.09 1.45 3.90
C ARG A 36 18.70 0.68 2.71
N ARG A 37 18.20 -0.53 2.43
CA ARG A 37 18.71 -1.36 1.32
C ARG A 37 18.52 -0.71 -0.05
N LEU A 38 17.40 -0.02 -0.25
CA LEU A 38 17.14 0.68 -1.51
C LEU A 38 18.11 1.85 -1.67
N PHE A 39 18.35 2.62 -0.60
CA PHE A 39 19.33 3.70 -0.61
C PHE A 39 20.75 3.18 -0.84
N ASP A 40 21.16 2.09 -0.18
CA ASP A 40 22.46 1.44 -0.40
C ASP A 40 22.65 0.99 -1.85
N LEU A 41 21.54 0.62 -2.54
CA LEU A 41 21.59 0.10 -3.91
C LEU A 41 21.59 1.20 -4.98
N ILE A 42 20.78 2.24 -4.81
CA ILE A 42 20.56 3.26 -5.85
C ILE A 42 20.75 4.71 -5.35
N GLY A 43 21.14 4.89 -4.11
CA GLY A 43 21.44 6.22 -3.54
C GLY A 43 20.25 7.17 -3.59
N ASP A 44 20.52 8.41 -3.95
CA ASP A 44 19.54 9.49 -4.00
C ASP A 44 18.39 9.27 -5.00
N ASP A 45 18.55 8.39 -5.98
CA ASP A 45 17.48 8.02 -6.90
C ASP A 45 16.30 7.34 -6.19
N ALA A 46 16.51 6.81 -4.97
CA ALA A 46 15.46 6.28 -4.13
C ALA A 46 14.53 7.35 -3.53
N ARG A 47 14.93 8.61 -3.57
CA ARG A 47 14.15 9.71 -2.98
C ARG A 47 12.80 9.86 -3.68
N GLY A 48 11.77 9.87 -2.87
CA GLY A 48 10.38 9.98 -3.35
C GLY A 48 9.62 8.66 -3.37
N VAL A 49 10.28 7.50 -3.27
CA VAL A 49 9.58 6.23 -3.10
C VAL A 49 8.84 6.22 -1.76
N THR A 50 7.54 5.94 -1.80
CA THR A 50 6.74 5.76 -0.59
C THR A 50 6.86 4.33 -0.12
N ILE A 51 7.40 4.12 1.09
CA ILE A 51 7.48 2.81 1.74
C ILE A 51 6.72 2.90 3.05
N SER A 52 5.65 2.13 3.21
CA SER A 52 4.73 2.20 4.36
C SER A 52 4.15 0.83 4.69
N THR A 53 3.55 0.71 5.88
CA THR A 53 2.61 -0.36 6.17
C THR A 53 1.23 0.01 5.65
N CYS A 54 0.31 -0.97 5.50
CA CYS A 54 -1.08 -0.70 5.14
C CYS A 54 -1.74 0.27 6.13
N HIS A 55 -1.61 0.02 7.42
CA HIS A 55 -2.11 0.93 8.46
C HIS A 55 -1.49 2.33 8.39
N GLY A 56 -0.19 2.44 8.12
CA GLY A 56 0.48 3.73 7.95
C GLY A 56 -0.03 4.51 6.73
N LEU A 57 -0.34 3.81 5.64
CA LEU A 57 -0.96 4.39 4.45
C LEU A 57 -2.39 4.85 4.75
N ALA A 58 -3.21 4.01 5.38
CA ALA A 58 -4.57 4.33 5.76
C ALA A 58 -4.64 5.57 6.66
N MET A 59 -3.80 5.62 7.70
CA MET A 59 -3.70 6.81 8.57
C MET A 59 -3.36 8.09 7.82
N ARG A 60 -2.47 8.01 6.83
CA ARG A 60 -2.12 9.17 6.00
C ARG A 60 -3.31 9.62 5.18
N MET A 61 -4.05 8.71 4.57
CA MET A 61 -5.24 8.99 3.78
C MET A 61 -6.35 9.63 4.60
N VAL A 62 -6.59 9.15 5.82
CA VAL A 62 -7.60 9.70 6.74
C VAL A 62 -7.13 11.02 7.38
N GLY A 63 -5.89 11.47 7.11
CA GLY A 63 -5.31 12.67 7.72
C GLY A 63 -4.95 12.49 9.19
N ALA A 64 -4.88 11.26 9.68
CA ALA A 64 -4.49 10.96 11.04
C ALA A 64 -2.98 10.99 11.19
N SER A 65 -2.45 11.91 11.98
CA SER A 65 -1.04 11.94 12.37
C SER A 65 -0.87 11.30 13.74
N PHE A 66 0.07 10.37 13.87
CA PHE A 66 0.43 9.79 15.16
C PHE A 66 0.82 10.85 16.20
N ALA A 67 1.48 11.93 15.75
CA ALA A 67 1.95 12.98 16.66
C ALA A 67 0.80 13.79 17.30
N LYS A 68 -0.33 13.98 16.59
CA LYS A 68 -1.50 14.70 17.12
C LYS A 68 -2.40 13.83 18.00
N ARG A 69 -2.29 12.51 17.93
CA ARG A 69 -3.13 11.57 18.67
C ARG A 69 -2.51 11.06 19.96
N ALA A 70 -1.18 11.19 20.15
CA ALA A 70 -0.49 10.72 21.35
C ALA A 70 -1.01 11.36 22.67
N GLU A 71 -1.68 12.52 22.58
CA GLU A 71 -2.23 13.22 23.75
C GLU A 71 -3.68 12.83 24.11
N LYS A 72 -4.38 12.01 23.29
CA LYS A 72 -5.84 11.81 23.47
C LYS A 72 -6.39 10.42 23.26
N VAL A 73 -5.59 9.36 23.07
CA VAL A 73 -6.15 8.06 22.69
C VAL A 73 -5.72 6.94 23.60
N ASP A 74 -6.63 6.50 24.45
CA ASP A 74 -6.53 5.23 25.18
C ASP A 74 -6.69 3.98 24.27
N SER A 75 -7.18 4.15 23.05
CA SER A 75 -7.19 3.10 21.99
C SER A 75 -7.40 3.71 20.62
N VAL A 76 -6.44 3.53 19.69
CA VAL A 76 -6.65 3.75 18.26
C VAL A 76 -7.27 2.48 17.70
N ASP A 77 -8.51 2.56 17.24
CA ASP A 77 -9.12 1.48 16.48
C ASP A 77 -8.53 1.49 15.06
N PHE A 78 -7.59 0.58 14.83
CA PHE A 78 -6.91 0.46 13.55
C PHE A 78 -7.83 -0.06 12.45
N ASP A 79 -8.79 -0.90 12.80
CA ASP A 79 -9.76 -1.48 11.88
C ASP A 79 -10.68 -0.39 11.35
N GLU A 80 -11.14 0.51 12.24
CA GLU A 80 -11.94 1.67 11.85
C GLU A 80 -11.17 2.60 10.88
N ILE A 81 -9.87 2.83 11.10
CA ILE A 81 -9.03 3.63 10.20
C ILE A 81 -8.88 2.96 8.83
N MET A 82 -8.74 1.64 8.79
CA MET A 82 -8.67 0.90 7.54
C MET A 82 -9.96 1.01 6.75
N HIS A 83 -11.11 0.80 7.40
CA HIS A 83 -12.43 0.96 6.78
C HIS A 83 -12.67 2.39 6.26
N GLN A 84 -12.33 3.41 7.04
CA GLN A 84 -12.44 4.80 6.62
C GLN A 84 -11.58 5.11 5.39
N ALA A 85 -10.34 4.60 5.33
CA ALA A 85 -9.47 4.78 4.17
C ALA A 85 -10.05 4.11 2.91
N VAL A 86 -10.60 2.91 3.04
CA VAL A 86 -11.27 2.19 1.94
C VAL A 86 -12.50 2.94 1.46
N SER A 87 -13.35 3.43 2.39
CA SER A 87 -14.53 4.22 2.07
C SER A 87 -14.18 5.51 1.31
N LEU A 88 -13.13 6.22 1.76
CA LEU A 88 -12.62 7.40 1.07
C LEU A 88 -12.14 7.08 -0.36
N LEU A 89 -11.44 5.97 -0.56
CA LEU A 89 -10.96 5.54 -1.87
C LEU A 89 -12.07 5.10 -2.82
N LYS A 90 -13.16 4.53 -2.27
CA LYS A 90 -14.36 4.16 -3.03
C LYS A 90 -15.23 5.37 -3.34
N GLY A 91 -15.10 6.46 -2.57
CA GLY A 91 -15.91 7.66 -2.72
C GLY A 91 -17.35 7.46 -2.23
N ASP A 92 -17.53 6.71 -1.14
CA ASP A 92 -18.84 6.41 -0.58
C ASP A 92 -19.62 7.71 -0.28
N GLY A 93 -20.83 7.81 -0.84
CA GLY A 93 -21.69 8.98 -0.68
C GLY A 93 -21.39 10.16 -1.61
N LEU A 94 -20.40 10.04 -2.50
CA LEU A 94 -20.04 11.06 -3.48
C LEU A 94 -20.61 10.73 -4.87
N SER A 95 -20.75 11.75 -5.71
CA SER A 95 -20.95 11.55 -7.14
C SER A 95 -19.70 10.91 -7.77
N ARG A 96 -19.85 10.34 -8.97
CA ARG A 96 -18.74 9.67 -9.66
C ARG A 96 -17.54 10.61 -9.85
N ASP A 97 -17.77 11.84 -10.31
CA ASP A 97 -16.70 12.80 -10.59
C ASP A 97 -15.98 13.25 -9.31
N GLU A 98 -16.74 13.44 -8.21
CA GLU A 98 -16.18 13.78 -6.90
C GLU A 98 -15.38 12.61 -6.33
N ALA A 99 -15.86 11.38 -6.45
CA ALA A 99 -15.17 10.18 -5.99
C ALA A 99 -13.84 9.98 -6.75
N GLU A 100 -13.83 10.18 -8.07
CA GLU A 100 -12.62 10.13 -8.88
C GLU A 100 -11.60 11.20 -8.46
N ALA A 101 -12.03 12.44 -8.31
CA ALA A 101 -11.15 13.55 -7.89
C ALA A 101 -10.57 13.32 -6.47
N GLN A 102 -11.40 12.81 -5.56
CA GLN A 102 -10.96 12.45 -4.21
C GLN A 102 -9.91 11.32 -4.25
N ARG A 103 -10.18 10.26 -5.01
CA ARG A 103 -9.26 9.14 -5.16
C ARG A 103 -7.93 9.59 -5.74
N ASP A 104 -7.93 10.38 -6.82
CA ASP A 104 -6.72 10.88 -7.45
C ASP A 104 -5.85 11.68 -6.47
N THR A 105 -6.48 12.45 -5.59
CA THR A 105 -5.79 13.17 -4.52
C THR A 105 -5.18 12.22 -3.50
N LEU A 106 -5.92 11.17 -3.10
CA LEU A 106 -5.47 10.21 -2.08
C LEU A 106 -4.33 9.32 -2.56
N ILE A 107 -4.34 8.89 -3.83
CA ILE A 107 -3.27 8.06 -4.39
C ILE A 107 -1.99 8.83 -4.74
N GLU A 108 -2.03 10.17 -4.66
CA GLU A 108 -0.83 11.04 -4.83
C GLU A 108 -0.03 10.78 -6.12
N GLY A 109 -0.68 10.31 -7.18
CA GLY A 109 -0.05 10.00 -8.45
C GLY A 109 0.70 8.67 -8.45
N PHE A 110 0.44 7.76 -7.53
CA PHE A 110 0.96 6.39 -7.59
C PHE A 110 0.59 5.72 -8.91
N ARG A 111 1.51 4.95 -9.47
CA ARG A 111 1.36 4.14 -10.68
C ARG A 111 1.75 2.69 -10.45
N TRP A 112 2.67 2.47 -9.50
CA TRP A 112 3.23 1.17 -9.16
C TRP A 112 3.01 0.88 -7.70
N ILE A 113 2.33 -0.21 -7.40
CA ILE A 113 2.14 -0.73 -6.05
C ILE A 113 2.93 -2.02 -5.95
N LEU A 114 3.82 -2.09 -4.96
CA LEU A 114 4.57 -3.30 -4.65
C LEU A 114 4.21 -3.74 -3.24
N VAL A 115 3.91 -5.00 -3.06
CA VAL A 115 3.51 -5.56 -1.76
C VAL A 115 4.47 -6.67 -1.39
N ASP A 116 5.05 -6.59 -0.18
CA ASP A 116 5.92 -7.61 0.39
C ASP A 116 5.13 -8.54 1.31
N GLU A 117 5.56 -9.78 1.44
CA GLU A 117 4.95 -10.80 2.30
C GLU A 117 3.44 -10.92 2.08
N TYR A 118 3.03 -11.05 0.81
CA TYR A 118 1.62 -11.04 0.42
C TYR A 118 0.81 -12.18 1.06
N GLN A 119 1.45 -13.27 1.49
CA GLN A 119 0.83 -14.37 2.24
C GLN A 119 0.34 -13.96 3.63
N ASP A 120 0.88 -12.88 4.21
CA ASP A 120 0.56 -12.42 5.56
C ASP A 120 -0.54 -11.34 5.57
N ILE A 121 -1.12 -11.04 4.40
CA ILE A 121 -2.15 -10.01 4.25
C ILE A 121 -3.49 -10.55 4.76
N GLY A 122 -4.12 -9.79 5.65
CA GLY A 122 -5.48 -10.01 6.11
C GLY A 122 -6.54 -9.40 5.16
N PRO A 123 -7.83 -9.68 5.43
CA PRO A 123 -8.93 -9.17 4.60
C PRO A 123 -8.95 -7.65 4.46
N GLU A 124 -8.66 -6.92 5.51
CA GLU A 124 -8.70 -5.46 5.54
C GLU A 124 -7.57 -4.83 4.74
N GLU A 125 -6.33 -5.37 4.88
CA GLU A 125 -5.21 -4.97 4.06
C GLU A 125 -5.46 -5.28 2.58
N TYR A 126 -6.06 -6.43 2.29
CA TYR A 126 -6.44 -6.79 0.93
C TYR A 126 -7.43 -5.79 0.33
N GLU A 127 -8.48 -5.40 1.07
CA GLU A 127 -9.46 -4.41 0.62
C GLU A 127 -8.80 -3.04 0.36
N LEU A 128 -7.91 -2.60 1.25
CA LEU A 128 -7.17 -1.35 1.06
C LEU A 128 -6.30 -1.41 -0.20
N ILE A 129 -5.54 -2.49 -0.38
CA ILE A 129 -4.67 -2.69 -1.56
C ILE A 129 -5.51 -2.70 -2.83
N ALA A 130 -6.64 -3.42 -2.84
CA ALA A 130 -7.54 -3.49 -3.98
C ALA A 130 -8.13 -2.11 -4.33
N ALA A 131 -8.54 -1.34 -3.32
CA ALA A 131 -9.06 0.01 -3.51
C ALA A 131 -7.99 0.97 -4.04
N VAL A 132 -6.77 0.96 -3.49
CA VAL A 132 -5.64 1.77 -3.97
C VAL A 132 -5.26 1.36 -5.39
N ALA A 133 -5.21 0.07 -5.69
CA ALA A 133 -4.88 -0.44 -7.02
C ALA A 133 -5.98 -0.18 -8.07
N GLY A 134 -7.15 0.29 -7.64
CA GLY A 134 -8.28 0.54 -8.54
C GLY A 134 -8.97 -0.74 -9.03
N ARG A 135 -8.81 -1.87 -8.30
CA ARG A 135 -9.48 -3.15 -8.64
C ARG A 135 -10.99 -3.09 -8.43
N THR A 136 -11.47 -2.12 -7.64
CA THR A 136 -12.88 -1.83 -7.40
C THR A 136 -13.51 -0.90 -8.45
N LEU A 137 -12.72 -0.43 -9.42
CA LEU A 137 -13.18 0.46 -10.49
C LEU A 137 -13.65 -0.33 -11.71
N ASP A 138 -14.70 0.17 -12.36
CA ASP A 138 -15.22 -0.39 -13.61
C ASP A 138 -14.23 -0.19 -14.77
N ASP A 139 -13.47 0.91 -14.76
CA ASP A 139 -12.55 1.28 -15.81
C ASP A 139 -11.16 0.63 -15.59
N PRO A 140 -10.77 -0.34 -16.43
CA PRO A 140 -9.46 -0.98 -16.32
C PRO A 140 -8.28 -0.02 -16.52
N ASP A 141 -8.45 1.05 -17.29
CA ASP A 141 -7.36 2.00 -17.60
C ASP A 141 -6.98 2.85 -16.38
N LYS A 142 -7.84 2.90 -15.37
CA LYS A 142 -7.59 3.57 -14.08
C LYS A 142 -6.90 2.67 -13.05
N ARG A 143 -6.64 1.41 -13.40
CA ARG A 143 -5.96 0.46 -12.51
C ARG A 143 -4.47 0.70 -12.47
N LEU A 144 -3.90 0.67 -11.28
CA LEU A 144 -2.47 0.78 -11.09
C LEU A 144 -1.79 -0.59 -11.27
N SER A 145 -0.52 -0.56 -11.65
CA SER A 145 0.29 -1.79 -11.71
C SER A 145 0.53 -2.31 -10.30
N LEU A 146 0.17 -3.57 -10.06
CA LEU A 146 0.36 -4.25 -8.78
C LEU A 146 1.38 -5.38 -8.94
N PHE A 147 2.38 -5.41 -8.06
CA PHE A 147 3.40 -6.43 -7.98
C PHE A 147 3.47 -6.96 -6.54
N ALA A 148 3.16 -8.21 -6.33
CA ALA A 148 3.21 -8.85 -5.02
C ALA A 148 4.35 -9.84 -4.94
N VAL A 149 4.97 -9.92 -3.77
CA VAL A 149 5.96 -10.92 -3.39
C VAL A 149 5.43 -11.65 -2.17
N GLY A 150 5.38 -12.96 -2.24
CA GLY A 150 4.93 -13.81 -1.15
C GLY A 150 5.32 -15.25 -1.41
N ASP A 151 5.24 -16.05 -0.37
CA ASP A 151 5.51 -17.49 -0.38
C ASP A 151 4.40 -18.16 0.43
N ASP A 152 3.55 -18.91 -0.25
CA ASP A 152 2.40 -19.57 0.37
C ASP A 152 2.80 -20.69 1.33
N ASP A 153 4.01 -21.25 1.18
CA ASP A 153 4.57 -22.24 2.11
C ASP A 153 5.02 -21.60 3.44
N GLN A 154 5.17 -20.27 3.51
CA GLN A 154 5.60 -19.53 4.69
C GLN A 154 4.47 -18.87 5.48
N ASN A 155 3.20 -19.15 5.16
CA ASN A 155 2.08 -18.56 5.89
C ASN A 155 1.96 -19.13 7.31
N ILE A 156 2.58 -18.44 8.27
CA ILE A 156 2.50 -18.76 9.71
C ILE A 156 1.42 -17.96 10.45
N TYR A 157 0.77 -17.01 9.77
CA TYR A 157 -0.23 -16.10 10.34
C TYR A 157 -1.68 -16.43 9.91
N ALA A 158 -1.94 -17.65 9.44
CA ALA A 158 -3.29 -18.08 9.06
C ALA A 158 -4.34 -17.88 10.17
N PHE A 159 -3.91 -17.90 11.44
CA PHE A 159 -4.76 -17.68 12.62
C PHE A 159 -5.22 -16.22 12.79
N THR A 160 -4.59 -15.24 12.11
CA THR A 160 -4.98 -13.83 12.11
C THR A 160 -5.95 -13.48 10.96
N GLY A 161 -6.40 -14.48 10.18
CA GLY A 161 -7.22 -14.26 8.99
C GLY A 161 -6.41 -14.05 7.71
N ALA A 162 -5.08 -14.06 7.77
CA ALA A 162 -4.23 -14.08 6.59
C ALA A 162 -4.54 -15.34 5.76
N SER A 163 -4.75 -15.17 4.47
CA SER A 163 -5.17 -16.25 3.59
C SER A 163 -4.35 -16.29 2.30
N VAL A 164 -3.78 -17.46 2.03
CA VAL A 164 -3.14 -17.74 0.73
C VAL A 164 -4.12 -17.64 -0.45
N GLU A 165 -5.41 -17.59 -0.16
CA GLU A 165 -6.45 -17.41 -1.18
C GLU A 165 -6.30 -16.07 -1.91
N PHE A 166 -5.80 -15.03 -1.24
CA PHE A 166 -5.51 -13.74 -1.86
C PHE A 166 -4.35 -13.81 -2.87
N ILE A 167 -3.38 -14.72 -2.65
CA ILE A 167 -2.34 -15.00 -3.65
C ILE A 167 -2.94 -15.68 -4.87
N ARG A 168 -3.81 -16.66 -4.65
CA ARG A 168 -4.45 -17.45 -5.73
C ARG A 168 -5.44 -16.65 -6.56
N ARG A 169 -6.02 -15.61 -5.99
CA ARG A 169 -6.95 -14.67 -6.65
C ARG A 169 -6.26 -13.43 -7.21
N PHE A 170 -4.93 -13.47 -7.26
CA PHE A 170 -4.13 -12.37 -7.79
C PHE A 170 -4.17 -12.38 -9.33
N GLU A 171 -5.26 -11.83 -9.92
CA GLU A 171 -5.44 -11.61 -11.36
C GLU A 171 -5.60 -10.13 -11.70
#